data_fad4fee0dbc2fdc25151000bade1df4f
#
_entry.id   fad4fee0dbc2fdc25151000bade1df4f
#
_cell.length_a   1.000
_cell.length_b   1.000
_cell.length_c   1.000
_cell.angle_alpha   90.00
_cell.angle_beta   90.00
_cell.angle_gamma   90.00
#
_symmetry.space_group_name_H-M   'P 1'
#
loop_
_entity.id
_entity.type
_entity.pdbx_description
1 polymer ?
#
loop_
_entity_poly.entity_id
_entity_poly.type
_entity_poly.pdbx_seq_one_letter_code
_entity_poly.pdbx_strand_id
1 'polypeptide(L)'
;MKYKVKVIKTKASTDLERSKKAFAIQNQYRKAKGIKELQWSDEIYEFCRYRLKTSGYDKHVNLANDMNAYFGGLAGYKNLLFSENMRTGATAKDAMESWKKSQKHYNNLLSERHVCGAIACYKDMWIAIFYDKDKSDFANWKSFQLKKITVKRYDSASNRYIAGSGFAYYEESKKNDTLKVDKIPSSEGKVVYLEIGKSYVFYERIVPDGYEKAKTVRITVEDNGINEIVLSN
;
A
#
# COMPACT_ATOMS: atom_id res chain seq x y z
N MET A 1 13.04 -17.63 54.95
CA MET A 1 12.53 -18.17 53.68
C MET A 1 12.71 -17.16 52.59
N LYS A 2 13.57 -17.42 51.56
CA LYS A 2 13.77 -16.52 50.42
C LYS A 2 12.83 -16.98 49.29
N TYR A 3 11.85 -16.20 48.96
CA TYR A 3 10.96 -16.45 47.81
C TYR A 3 11.73 -16.11 46.52
N LYS A 4 11.98 -17.12 45.66
CA LYS A 4 12.45 -16.87 44.28
C LYS A 4 11.26 -16.50 43.43
N VAL A 5 11.16 -15.22 43.07
CA VAL A 5 10.19 -14.76 42.06
C VAL A 5 10.68 -15.24 40.70
N LYS A 6 9.95 -16.20 40.12
CA LYS A 6 10.18 -16.69 38.76
C LYS A 6 9.61 -15.66 37.78
N VAL A 7 10.47 -14.79 37.25
CA VAL A 7 10.05 -13.86 36.18
C VAL A 7 9.77 -14.69 34.92
N ILE A 8 8.52 -14.94 34.61
CA ILE A 8 8.10 -15.54 33.36
C ILE A 8 8.20 -14.45 32.31
N LYS A 9 9.26 -14.47 31.48
CA LYS A 9 9.33 -13.63 30.29
C LYS A 9 8.29 -14.14 29.29
N THR A 10 7.14 -13.52 29.24
CA THR A 10 6.18 -13.73 28.18
C THR A 10 6.80 -13.27 26.87
N LYS A 11 6.91 -14.19 25.89
CA LYS A 11 7.37 -13.85 24.54
C LYS A 11 6.42 -12.81 23.94
N ALA A 12 6.97 -11.68 23.46
CA ALA A 12 6.16 -10.70 22.77
C ALA A 12 5.45 -11.33 21.57
N SER A 13 4.15 -11.09 21.43
CA SER A 13 3.37 -11.61 20.29
C SER A 13 3.85 -10.99 18.99
N THR A 14 3.92 -11.81 17.93
CA THR A 14 4.28 -11.34 16.58
C THR A 14 3.20 -10.44 15.99
N ASP A 15 3.53 -9.67 14.97
CA ASP A 15 2.55 -8.86 14.23
C ASP A 15 1.43 -9.71 13.63
N LEU A 16 1.74 -10.93 13.19
CA LEU A 16 0.74 -11.86 12.67
C LEU A 16 -0.24 -12.31 13.78
N GLU A 17 0.27 -12.69 14.95
CA GLU A 17 -0.57 -13.09 16.08
C GLU A 17 -1.47 -11.95 16.56
N ARG A 18 -0.93 -10.74 16.65
CA ARG A 18 -1.71 -9.52 16.95
C ARG A 18 -2.80 -9.27 15.92
N SER A 19 -2.48 -9.43 14.64
CA SER A 19 -3.38 -9.25 13.50
C SER A 19 -4.51 -10.29 13.51
N LYS A 20 -4.19 -11.57 13.69
CA LYS A 20 -5.18 -12.65 13.81
C LYS A 20 -6.11 -12.43 15.01
N LYS A 21 -5.58 -11.92 16.14
CA LYS A 21 -6.39 -11.56 17.32
C LYS A 21 -7.39 -10.45 17.00
N ALA A 22 -6.99 -9.40 16.30
CA ALA A 22 -7.89 -8.33 15.87
C ALA A 22 -8.98 -8.85 14.93
N PHE A 23 -8.63 -9.70 13.97
CA PHE A 23 -9.58 -10.31 13.05
C PHE A 23 -10.59 -11.23 13.76
N ALA A 24 -10.15 -11.98 14.76
CA ALA A 24 -11.05 -12.77 15.60
C ALA A 24 -12.05 -11.88 16.37
N ILE A 25 -11.61 -10.75 16.92
CA ILE A 25 -12.52 -9.78 17.57
C ILE A 25 -13.55 -9.23 16.57
N GLN A 26 -13.15 -8.92 15.35
CA GLN A 26 -14.08 -8.51 14.30
C GLN A 26 -15.15 -9.58 14.04
N ASN A 27 -14.76 -10.82 13.90
CA ASN A 27 -15.70 -11.92 13.67
C ASN A 27 -16.62 -12.14 14.89
N GLN A 28 -16.15 -11.90 16.11
CA GLN A 28 -17.02 -11.86 17.29
C GLN A 28 -18.08 -10.76 17.19
N TYR A 29 -17.72 -9.55 16.70
CA TYR A 29 -18.71 -8.49 16.49
C TYR A 29 -19.75 -8.86 15.45
N ARG A 30 -19.34 -9.50 14.33
CA ARG A 30 -20.23 -9.99 13.28
C ARG A 30 -21.18 -11.06 13.83
N LYS A 31 -20.64 -12.05 14.52
CA LYS A 31 -21.41 -13.14 15.15
C LYS A 31 -22.45 -12.59 16.13
N ALA A 32 -22.08 -11.62 16.97
CA ALA A 32 -22.99 -10.98 17.93
C ALA A 32 -24.15 -10.20 17.27
N LYS A 33 -24.04 -9.92 15.96
CA LYS A 33 -25.07 -9.30 15.14
C LYS A 33 -25.78 -10.26 14.19
N GLY A 34 -25.50 -11.57 14.28
CA GLY A 34 -26.06 -12.57 13.35
C GLY A 34 -25.50 -12.49 11.92
N ILE A 35 -24.38 -11.79 11.72
CA ILE A 35 -23.75 -11.62 10.41
C ILE A 35 -22.69 -12.71 10.22
N LYS A 36 -22.60 -13.26 9.00
CA LYS A 36 -21.63 -14.29 8.64
C LYS A 36 -20.20 -13.81 8.93
N GLU A 37 -19.40 -14.67 9.54
CA GLU A 37 -17.98 -14.41 9.77
C GLU A 37 -17.21 -14.29 8.45
N LEU A 38 -16.21 -13.41 8.42
CA LEU A 38 -15.31 -13.26 7.28
C LEU A 38 -14.27 -14.36 7.26
N GLN A 39 -13.88 -14.75 6.05
CA GLN A 39 -12.72 -15.61 5.84
C GLN A 39 -11.45 -14.76 5.87
N TRP A 40 -10.42 -15.27 6.53
CA TRP A 40 -9.09 -14.69 6.47
C TRP A 40 -8.45 -14.96 5.11
N SER A 41 -7.86 -13.91 4.49
CA SER A 41 -7.02 -14.03 3.30
C SER A 41 -5.59 -13.64 3.62
N ASP A 42 -4.65 -14.55 3.36
CA ASP A 42 -3.23 -14.28 3.53
C ASP A 42 -2.74 -13.27 2.49
N GLU A 43 -3.28 -13.26 1.29
CA GLU A 43 -2.97 -12.30 0.22
C GLU A 43 -3.36 -10.88 0.63
N ILE A 44 -4.56 -10.69 1.19
CA ILE A 44 -5.00 -9.40 1.71
C ILE A 44 -4.14 -9.01 2.92
N TYR A 45 -3.75 -9.95 3.77
CA TYR A 45 -2.86 -9.68 4.89
C TYR A 45 -1.49 -9.16 4.44
N GLU A 46 -0.86 -9.79 3.46
CA GLU A 46 0.42 -9.34 2.93
C GLU A 46 0.29 -7.97 2.23
N PHE A 47 -0.81 -7.73 1.53
CA PHE A 47 -1.10 -6.40 0.99
C PHE A 47 -1.27 -5.34 2.11
N CYS A 48 -1.99 -5.65 3.18
CA CYS A 48 -2.10 -4.77 4.34
C CYS A 48 -0.73 -4.41 4.92
N ARG A 49 0.16 -5.42 5.07
CA ARG A 49 1.55 -5.21 5.55
C ARG A 49 2.36 -4.33 4.61
N TYR A 50 2.27 -4.62 3.30
CA TYR A 50 2.90 -3.79 2.28
C TYR A 50 2.46 -2.33 2.42
N ARG A 51 1.16 -2.08 2.46
CA ARG A 51 0.58 -0.75 2.55
C ARG A 51 1.00 0.01 3.83
N LEU A 52 1.02 -0.65 4.99
CA LEU A 52 1.52 -0.04 6.23
C LEU A 52 3.00 0.33 6.17
N LYS A 53 3.81 -0.44 5.47
CA LYS A 53 5.26 -0.17 5.33
C LYS A 53 5.56 0.91 4.30
N THR A 54 4.76 1.02 3.23
CA THR A 54 4.99 1.95 2.12
C THR A 54 4.34 3.30 2.34
N SER A 55 3.05 3.32 2.67
CA SER A 55 2.25 4.55 2.79
C SER A 55 1.95 4.93 4.25
N GLY A 56 2.14 4.00 5.19
CA GLY A 56 1.88 4.25 6.60
C GLY A 56 0.42 4.59 6.88
N TYR A 57 0.18 5.46 7.86
CA TYR A 57 -1.15 5.99 8.17
C TYR A 57 -1.45 7.22 7.32
N ASP A 58 -1.90 7.00 6.09
CA ASP A 58 -2.12 8.04 5.07
C ASP A 58 -3.58 8.49 4.91
N LYS A 59 -4.47 8.07 5.81
CA LYS A 59 -5.91 8.39 5.79
C LYS A 59 -6.60 8.01 4.46
N HIS A 60 -6.27 6.84 3.93
CA HIS A 60 -6.85 6.24 2.71
C HIS A 60 -6.43 6.86 1.36
N VAL A 61 -5.57 7.88 1.35
CA VAL A 61 -5.23 8.64 0.13
C VAL A 61 -4.59 7.78 -0.95
N ASN A 62 -3.73 6.84 -0.57
CA ASN A 62 -2.98 6.02 -1.53
C ASN A 62 -3.54 4.60 -1.74
N LEU A 63 -4.71 4.25 -1.20
CA LEU A 63 -5.22 2.88 -1.29
C LEU A 63 -5.24 2.35 -2.73
N ALA A 64 -5.81 3.11 -3.66
CA ALA A 64 -5.90 2.71 -5.06
C ALA A 64 -4.53 2.57 -5.74
N ASN A 65 -3.61 3.49 -5.45
CA ASN A 65 -2.25 3.43 -5.99
C ASN A 65 -1.48 2.23 -5.44
N ASP A 66 -1.57 1.98 -4.13
CA ASP A 66 -0.92 0.85 -3.48
C ASP A 66 -1.49 -0.48 -3.97
N MET A 67 -2.80 -0.57 -4.20
CA MET A 67 -3.43 -1.77 -4.79
C MET A 67 -2.96 -2.02 -6.20
N ASN A 68 -2.94 -1.00 -7.07
CA ASN A 68 -2.43 -1.13 -8.42
C ASN A 68 -0.95 -1.54 -8.44
N ALA A 69 -0.15 -0.95 -7.54
CA ALA A 69 1.26 -1.28 -7.43
C ALA A 69 1.48 -2.72 -6.96
N TYR A 70 0.74 -3.15 -5.95
CA TYR A 70 0.93 -4.47 -5.33
C TYR A 70 0.39 -5.61 -6.20
N PHE A 71 -0.79 -5.43 -6.78
CA PHE A 71 -1.47 -6.47 -7.58
C PHE A 71 -1.25 -6.33 -9.09
N GLY A 72 -0.35 -5.44 -9.53
CA GLY A 72 0.11 -5.38 -10.92
C GLY A 72 -0.88 -4.81 -11.91
N GLY A 73 -1.48 -3.67 -11.59
CA GLY A 73 -2.34 -2.95 -12.54
C GLY A 73 -3.61 -3.74 -12.82
N LEU A 74 -4.47 -3.85 -11.87
CA LEU A 74 -5.76 -4.52 -11.99
C LEU A 74 -6.60 -3.88 -13.09
N ALA A 75 -6.57 -4.48 -14.27
CA ALA A 75 -7.58 -4.29 -15.30
C ALA A 75 -8.95 -4.74 -14.77
N GLY A 76 -9.44 -4.19 -13.73
CA GLY A 76 -10.62 -4.62 -13.00
C GLY A 76 -10.77 -3.97 -11.65
N TYR A 77 -9.79 -3.14 -11.21
CA TYR A 77 -9.88 -2.41 -9.95
C TYR A 77 -11.19 -1.64 -9.78
N LYS A 78 -11.74 -1.11 -10.88
CA LYS A 78 -13.05 -0.42 -10.88
C LYS A 78 -14.21 -1.31 -10.39
N ASN A 79 -14.04 -2.63 -10.45
CA ASN A 79 -15.02 -3.62 -10.03
C ASN A 79 -14.68 -4.27 -8.68
N LEU A 80 -13.55 -3.90 -8.07
CA LEU A 80 -13.13 -4.46 -6.79
C LEU A 80 -13.77 -3.67 -5.65
N LEU A 81 -14.64 -4.35 -4.93
CA LEU A 81 -15.37 -3.79 -3.79
C LEU A 81 -14.54 -4.03 -2.52
N PHE A 82 -13.58 -3.14 -2.29
CA PHE A 82 -12.80 -3.12 -1.06
C PHE A 82 -13.28 -2.04 -0.10
N SER A 83 -13.22 -2.36 1.17
CA SER A 83 -13.36 -1.38 2.24
C SER A 83 -12.09 -1.36 3.09
N GLU A 84 -11.69 -0.20 3.54
CA GLU A 84 -10.51 -0.02 4.38
C GLU A 84 -10.84 0.70 5.68
N ASN A 85 -10.29 0.19 6.78
CA ASN A 85 -10.20 0.90 8.04
C ASN A 85 -8.73 1.10 8.42
N MET A 86 -8.38 2.28 8.86
CA MET A 86 -7.03 2.59 9.35
C MET A 86 -7.08 3.28 10.71
N ARG A 87 -6.04 3.05 11.53
CA ARG A 87 -5.82 3.79 12.77
C ARG A 87 -4.43 3.56 13.35
N THR A 88 -4.09 4.37 14.35
CA THR A 88 -2.98 4.12 15.28
C THR A 88 -3.51 3.58 16.61
N GLY A 89 -2.72 2.76 17.31
CA GLY A 89 -3.08 2.18 18.61
C GLY A 89 -2.14 1.04 19.03
N ALA A 90 -2.02 0.83 20.34
CA ALA A 90 -1.03 -0.08 20.89
C ALA A 90 -1.42 -1.57 20.74
N THR A 91 -2.70 -1.90 20.85
CA THR A 91 -3.17 -3.29 20.88
C THR A 91 -4.29 -3.57 19.89
N ALA A 92 -4.50 -4.88 19.59
CA ALA A 92 -5.64 -5.33 18.81
C ALA A 92 -6.99 -4.86 19.38
N LYS A 93 -7.13 -4.89 20.71
CA LYS A 93 -8.35 -4.43 21.39
C LYS A 93 -8.56 -2.95 21.18
N ASP A 94 -7.52 -2.12 21.34
CA ASP A 94 -7.61 -0.67 21.15
C ASP A 94 -8.01 -0.33 19.71
N ALA A 95 -7.44 -1.04 18.73
CA ALA A 95 -7.79 -0.87 17.33
C ALA A 95 -9.27 -1.16 17.08
N MET A 96 -9.75 -2.31 17.56
CA MET A 96 -11.13 -2.74 17.35
C MET A 96 -12.14 -1.88 18.08
N GLU A 97 -11.88 -1.50 19.33
CA GLU A 97 -12.76 -0.60 20.11
C GLU A 97 -12.86 0.79 19.48
N SER A 98 -11.77 1.31 18.93
CA SER A 98 -11.83 2.60 18.25
C SER A 98 -12.62 2.53 16.94
N TRP A 99 -12.42 1.48 16.12
CA TRP A 99 -13.24 1.31 14.91
C TRP A 99 -14.72 1.11 15.26
N LYS A 100 -15.03 0.42 16.35
CA LYS A 100 -16.40 0.27 16.85
C LYS A 100 -17.04 1.60 17.24
N LYS A 101 -16.28 2.55 17.78
CA LYS A 101 -16.77 3.89 18.16
C LYS A 101 -16.99 4.82 16.96
N SER A 102 -16.41 4.53 15.81
CA SER A 102 -16.57 5.30 14.58
C SER A 102 -17.62 4.65 13.68
N GLN A 103 -18.75 5.32 13.43
CA GLN A 103 -19.84 4.76 12.64
C GLN A 103 -19.37 4.25 11.25
N LYS A 104 -18.52 5.02 10.55
CA LYS A 104 -18.00 4.64 9.25
C LYS A 104 -17.15 3.35 9.31
N HIS A 105 -16.22 3.29 10.26
CA HIS A 105 -15.38 2.12 10.45
C HIS A 105 -16.19 0.92 10.94
N TYR A 106 -17.15 1.13 11.83
CA TYR A 106 -18.01 0.06 12.34
C TYR A 106 -18.91 -0.52 11.25
N ASN A 107 -19.43 0.30 10.35
CA ASN A 107 -20.18 -0.15 9.18
C ASN A 107 -19.32 -1.05 8.27
N ASN A 108 -18.04 -0.71 8.06
CA ASN A 108 -17.11 -1.57 7.32
C ASN A 108 -16.87 -2.92 8.03
N LEU A 109 -16.72 -2.92 9.38
CA LEU A 109 -16.57 -4.17 10.14
C LEU A 109 -17.78 -5.10 10.00
N LEU A 110 -18.98 -4.54 9.90
CA LEU A 110 -20.25 -5.25 9.90
C LEU A 110 -20.92 -5.38 8.52
N SER A 111 -20.29 -4.89 7.47
CA SER A 111 -20.90 -4.98 6.13
C SER A 111 -21.12 -6.44 5.70
N GLU A 112 -22.40 -6.77 5.43
CA GLU A 112 -22.79 -8.11 4.97
C GLU A 112 -22.24 -8.46 3.59
N ARG A 113 -21.87 -7.44 2.79
CA ARG A 113 -21.26 -7.62 1.48
C ARG A 113 -19.88 -8.28 1.54
N HIS A 114 -19.15 -8.05 2.64
CA HIS A 114 -17.80 -8.57 2.75
C HIS A 114 -17.80 -10.09 3.01
N VAL A 115 -16.97 -10.80 2.24
CA VAL A 115 -16.81 -12.26 2.29
C VAL A 115 -15.49 -12.66 2.92
N CYS A 116 -14.42 -11.95 2.58
CA CYS A 116 -13.10 -12.20 3.15
C CYS A 116 -12.35 -10.90 3.46
N GLY A 117 -11.22 -11.00 4.12
CA GLY A 117 -10.40 -9.85 4.47
C GLY A 117 -9.21 -10.21 5.34
N ALA A 118 -8.50 -9.19 5.77
CA ALA A 118 -7.45 -9.31 6.76
C ALA A 118 -7.31 -8.02 7.56
N ILE A 119 -6.72 -8.14 8.73
CA ILE A 119 -6.25 -7.03 9.57
C ILE A 119 -4.75 -7.20 9.74
N ALA A 120 -3.97 -6.15 9.53
CA ALA A 120 -2.55 -6.13 9.80
C ALA A 120 -2.18 -5.02 10.78
N CYS A 121 -1.09 -5.25 11.52
CA CYS A 121 -0.44 -4.21 12.30
C CYS A 121 1.04 -4.14 11.93
N TYR A 122 1.58 -2.94 12.05
CA TYR A 122 3.01 -2.66 11.94
C TYR A 122 3.35 -1.50 12.88
N LYS A 123 4.22 -1.75 13.86
CA LYS A 123 4.46 -0.83 14.97
C LYS A 123 3.13 -0.56 15.72
N ASP A 124 2.69 0.71 15.77
CA ASP A 124 1.43 1.18 16.35
C ASP A 124 0.32 1.44 15.30
N MET A 125 0.58 1.16 14.02
CA MET A 125 -0.38 1.35 12.94
C MET A 125 -1.18 0.06 12.69
N TRP A 126 -2.47 0.22 12.41
CA TRP A 126 -3.41 -0.84 12.09
C TRP A 126 -4.17 -0.53 10.82
N ILE A 127 -4.35 -1.54 10.01
CA ILE A 127 -5.16 -1.49 8.80
C ILE A 127 -6.03 -2.74 8.72
N ALA A 128 -7.28 -2.57 8.30
CA ALA A 128 -8.15 -3.67 7.92
C ALA A 128 -8.61 -3.44 6.48
N ILE A 129 -8.53 -4.46 5.66
CA ILE A 129 -9.06 -4.46 4.30
C ILE A 129 -10.00 -5.64 4.14
N PHE A 130 -11.19 -5.35 3.62
CA PHE A 130 -12.28 -6.29 3.41
C PHE A 130 -12.65 -6.35 1.94
N TYR A 131 -13.07 -7.51 1.48
CA TYR A 131 -13.38 -7.79 0.09
C TYR A 131 -14.74 -8.48 -0.05
N ASP A 132 -15.51 -8.07 -1.05
CA ASP A 132 -16.89 -8.48 -1.26
C ASP A 132 -17.05 -9.81 -2.04
N LYS A 133 -15.95 -10.45 -2.41
CA LYS A 133 -15.95 -11.74 -3.12
C LYS A 133 -15.07 -12.76 -2.42
N ASP A 134 -15.05 -13.97 -2.93
CA ASP A 134 -14.26 -15.06 -2.38
C ASP A 134 -12.75 -14.81 -2.54
N LYS A 135 -11.98 -15.25 -1.56
CA LYS A 135 -10.51 -15.13 -1.57
C LYS A 135 -9.84 -15.89 -2.73
N SER A 136 -10.53 -16.85 -3.34
CA SER A 136 -10.01 -17.57 -4.51
C SER A 136 -9.78 -16.65 -5.72
N ASP A 137 -10.44 -15.49 -5.77
CA ASP A 137 -10.16 -14.47 -6.78
C ASP A 137 -8.71 -14.01 -6.76
N PHE A 138 -8.02 -14.12 -5.60
CA PHE A 138 -6.60 -13.77 -5.46
C PHE A 138 -5.64 -14.87 -5.94
N ALA A 139 -6.10 -16.10 -6.14
CA ALA A 139 -5.25 -17.23 -6.56
C ALA A 139 -4.52 -16.96 -7.89
N ASN A 140 -5.09 -16.12 -8.75
CA ASN A 140 -4.52 -15.70 -10.01
C ASN A 140 -3.78 -14.35 -9.94
N TRP A 141 -3.77 -13.70 -8.77
CA TRP A 141 -3.08 -12.43 -8.60
C TRP A 141 -1.63 -12.70 -8.22
N LYS A 142 -0.75 -12.36 -9.12
CA LYS A 142 0.69 -12.42 -8.83
C LYS A 142 1.04 -11.22 -7.95
N SER A 143 1.55 -11.47 -6.76
CA SER A 143 2.28 -10.45 -6.01
C SER A 143 3.56 -10.17 -6.78
N PHE A 144 3.68 -9.01 -7.37
CA PHE A 144 4.93 -8.58 -7.99
C PHE A 144 5.88 -8.11 -6.91
N GLN A 145 7.15 -8.44 -7.05
CA GLN A 145 8.17 -7.78 -6.26
C GLN A 145 8.32 -6.36 -6.79
N LEU A 146 7.85 -5.40 -6.02
CA LEU A 146 7.87 -4.00 -6.40
C LEU A 146 8.98 -3.27 -5.66
N LYS A 147 9.70 -2.46 -6.40
CA LYS A 147 10.69 -1.55 -5.88
C LYS A 147 10.13 -0.15 -5.81
N LYS A 148 10.30 0.48 -4.64
CA LYS A 148 10.00 1.90 -4.44
C LYS A 148 11.12 2.73 -5.07
N ILE A 149 10.77 3.59 -6.03
CA ILE A 149 11.70 4.48 -6.73
C ILE A 149 11.20 5.91 -6.65
N THR A 150 12.08 6.85 -6.36
CA THR A 150 11.76 8.28 -6.36
C THR A 150 12.16 8.89 -7.70
N VAL A 151 11.23 9.52 -8.39
CA VAL A 151 11.47 10.27 -9.63
C VAL A 151 11.64 11.73 -9.30
N LYS A 152 12.79 12.30 -9.66
CA LYS A 152 13.14 13.70 -9.46
C LYS A 152 13.39 14.40 -10.79
N ARG A 153 13.25 15.71 -10.80
CA ARG A 153 13.62 16.56 -11.94
C ARG A 153 14.78 17.46 -11.56
N TYR A 154 15.88 17.34 -12.28
CA TYR A 154 17.07 18.15 -12.11
C TYR A 154 17.24 19.08 -13.31
N ASP A 155 17.50 20.35 -13.05
CA ASP A 155 17.82 21.34 -14.07
C ASP A 155 19.31 21.63 -14.06
N SER A 156 19.98 21.31 -15.17
CA SER A 156 21.43 21.46 -15.32
C SER A 156 21.86 22.92 -15.35
N ALA A 157 21.01 23.81 -15.90
CA ALA A 157 21.33 25.22 -16.03
C ALA A 157 21.35 25.95 -14.67
N SER A 158 20.39 25.65 -13.81
CA SER A 158 20.31 26.21 -12.45
C SER A 158 20.99 25.36 -11.38
N ASN A 159 21.50 24.19 -11.74
CA ASN A 159 22.18 23.22 -10.85
C ASN A 159 21.34 22.85 -9.64
N ARG A 160 20.03 22.56 -9.82
CA ARG A 160 19.13 22.24 -8.71
C ARG A 160 17.99 21.29 -9.10
N TYR A 161 17.43 20.62 -8.10
CA TYR A 161 16.15 19.90 -8.26
C TYR A 161 14.98 20.88 -8.27
N ILE A 162 14.04 20.63 -9.18
CA ILE A 162 12.87 21.52 -9.40
C ILE A 162 11.56 20.76 -9.23
N ALA A 163 10.51 21.48 -8.88
CA ALA A 163 9.13 21.01 -8.83
C ALA A 163 8.35 21.41 -10.09
N GLY A 164 7.12 20.91 -10.20
CA GLY A 164 6.17 21.33 -11.26
C GLY A 164 6.28 20.55 -12.56
N SER A 165 7.33 19.76 -12.77
CA SER A 165 7.44 18.84 -13.92
C SER A 165 6.36 17.76 -13.87
N GLY A 166 5.85 17.38 -15.04
CA GLY A 166 5.01 16.19 -15.20
C GLY A 166 5.73 15.14 -16.05
N PHE A 167 5.77 13.92 -15.58
CA PHE A 167 6.37 12.80 -16.29
C PHE A 167 5.37 11.68 -16.55
N ALA A 168 5.65 10.89 -17.57
CA ALA A 168 4.98 9.63 -17.82
C ALA A 168 6.02 8.53 -17.97
N TYR A 169 5.59 7.29 -17.74
CA TYR A 169 6.44 6.12 -17.94
C TYR A 169 5.60 4.93 -18.40
N TYR A 170 6.25 3.99 -19.05
CA TYR A 170 5.66 2.73 -19.48
C TYR A 170 6.66 1.59 -19.34
N GLU A 171 6.16 0.39 -19.14
CA GLU A 171 6.95 -0.85 -19.29
C GLU A 171 7.34 -1.00 -20.77
N GLU A 172 8.61 -1.20 -21.05
CA GLU A 172 9.14 -1.18 -22.43
C GLU A 172 8.48 -2.24 -23.32
N SER A 173 8.08 -3.36 -22.75
CA SER A 173 7.32 -4.43 -23.44
C SER A 173 5.86 -4.06 -23.75
N LYS A 174 5.32 -2.96 -23.15
CA LYS A 174 3.91 -2.53 -23.26
C LYS A 174 3.78 -1.10 -23.75
N LYS A 175 4.45 -0.74 -24.80
CA LYS A 175 4.60 0.64 -25.30
C LYS A 175 3.29 1.39 -25.62
N ASN A 176 2.17 0.70 -25.75
CA ASN A 176 0.90 1.27 -26.22
C ASN A 176 -0.14 1.56 -25.11
N ASP A 177 0.22 1.42 -23.84
CA ASP A 177 -0.71 1.71 -22.75
C ASP A 177 -0.94 3.21 -22.59
N THR A 178 -2.19 3.59 -22.28
CA THR A 178 -2.56 4.98 -22.00
C THR A 178 -1.81 5.48 -20.79
N LEU A 179 -0.91 6.42 -21.01
CA LEU A 179 0.06 6.88 -20.02
C LEU A 179 -0.56 7.94 -19.11
N LYS A 180 -0.62 7.65 -17.83
CA LYS A 180 -0.92 8.63 -16.80
C LYS A 180 0.27 9.56 -16.64
N VAL A 181 0.02 10.86 -16.57
CA VAL A 181 1.04 11.86 -16.24
C VAL A 181 1.04 12.07 -14.73
N ASP A 182 2.15 11.76 -14.08
CA ASP A 182 2.39 12.06 -12.67
C ASP A 182 3.16 13.39 -12.54
N LYS A 183 2.76 14.23 -11.58
CA LYS A 183 3.46 15.50 -11.30
C LYS A 183 4.50 15.31 -10.20
N ILE A 184 5.63 15.97 -10.35
CA ILE A 184 6.65 16.08 -9.31
C ILE A 184 6.29 17.28 -8.41
N PRO A 185 5.79 17.04 -7.19
CA PRO A 185 5.19 18.10 -6.37
C PRO A 185 6.22 19.01 -5.70
N SER A 186 7.43 18.52 -5.52
CA SER A 186 8.53 19.23 -4.84
C SER A 186 9.89 18.76 -5.34
N SER A 187 10.95 19.39 -4.89
CA SER A 187 12.34 18.95 -5.14
C SER A 187 12.66 17.55 -4.58
N GLU A 188 11.89 17.08 -3.61
CA GLU A 188 12.00 15.72 -3.05
C GLU A 188 11.55 14.63 -4.03
N GLY A 189 10.81 15.00 -5.08
CA GLY A 189 10.39 14.10 -6.14
C GLY A 189 9.02 13.47 -5.93
N LYS A 190 8.72 12.49 -6.76
CA LYS A 190 7.50 11.68 -6.75
C LYS A 190 7.86 10.20 -6.64
N VAL A 191 7.26 9.50 -5.69
CA VAL A 191 7.42 8.06 -5.54
C VAL A 191 6.57 7.32 -6.55
N VAL A 192 7.16 6.32 -7.20
CA VAL A 192 6.52 5.31 -8.03
C VAL A 192 6.94 3.92 -7.55
N TYR A 193 6.14 2.92 -7.87
CA TYR A 193 6.42 1.52 -7.59
C TYR A 193 6.54 0.75 -8.89
N LEU A 194 7.70 0.12 -9.11
CA LEU A 194 8.02 -0.56 -10.35
C LEU A 194 8.34 -2.04 -10.08
N GLU A 195 7.92 -2.90 -10.98
CA GLU A 195 8.16 -4.34 -10.90
C GLU A 195 9.64 -4.66 -11.12
N ILE A 196 10.23 -5.43 -10.18
CA ILE A 196 11.62 -5.91 -10.28
C ILE A 196 11.74 -6.86 -11.50
N GLY A 197 12.83 -6.72 -12.23
CA GLY A 197 13.10 -7.48 -13.46
C GLY A 197 12.49 -6.88 -14.74
N LYS A 198 11.75 -5.77 -14.63
CA LYS A 198 11.16 -5.09 -15.79
C LYS A 198 11.95 -3.85 -16.19
N SER A 199 11.89 -3.53 -17.49
CA SER A 199 12.46 -2.30 -18.05
C SER A 199 11.39 -1.26 -18.28
N TYR A 200 11.71 -0.02 -17.92
CA TYR A 200 10.80 1.12 -18.00
C TYR A 200 11.44 2.29 -18.74
N VAL A 201 10.61 3.03 -19.45
CA VAL A 201 10.99 4.27 -20.14
C VAL A 201 10.26 5.44 -19.47
N PHE A 202 11.02 6.40 -18.95
CA PHE A 202 10.52 7.63 -18.33
C PHE A 202 10.77 8.82 -19.24
N TYR A 203 9.80 9.70 -19.39
CA TYR A 203 9.96 10.93 -20.17
C TYR A 203 9.10 12.06 -19.61
N GLU A 204 9.59 13.28 -19.76
CA GLU A 204 8.88 14.47 -19.33
C GLU A 204 7.74 14.83 -20.30
N ARG A 205 6.54 15.08 -19.77
CA ARG A 205 5.33 15.47 -20.51
C ARG A 205 4.93 16.89 -20.25
N ILE A 206 5.18 17.40 -19.04
CA ILE A 206 4.93 18.79 -18.65
C ILE A 206 6.27 19.36 -18.25
N VAL A 207 6.73 20.33 -19.02
CA VAL A 207 7.95 21.09 -18.75
C VAL A 207 7.53 22.35 -17.99
N PRO A 208 8.10 22.64 -16.81
CA PRO A 208 7.81 23.90 -16.12
C PRO A 208 8.30 25.10 -16.92
N ASP A 209 7.60 26.23 -16.80
CA ASP A 209 7.96 27.44 -17.52
C ASP A 209 9.39 27.89 -17.23
N GLY A 210 10.11 28.27 -18.27
CA GLY A 210 11.51 28.73 -18.18
C GLY A 210 12.55 27.58 -18.09
N TYR A 211 12.15 26.34 -18.24
CA TYR A 211 13.07 25.19 -18.22
C TYR A 211 13.10 24.46 -19.56
N GLU A 212 14.24 23.83 -19.85
CA GLU A 212 14.36 22.92 -20.97
C GLU A 212 13.82 21.54 -20.66
N LYS A 213 13.33 20.84 -21.69
CA LYS A 213 12.79 19.48 -21.54
C LYS A 213 13.87 18.49 -21.13
N ALA A 214 13.54 17.64 -20.16
CA ALA A 214 14.41 16.56 -19.73
C ALA A 214 14.55 15.46 -20.79
N LYS A 215 15.73 14.83 -20.82
CA LYS A 215 16.01 13.66 -21.64
C LYS A 215 15.19 12.45 -21.15
N THR A 216 14.88 11.57 -22.08
CA THR A 216 14.24 10.28 -21.77
C THR A 216 15.21 9.38 -21.03
N VAL A 217 14.75 8.76 -19.94
CA VAL A 217 15.53 7.82 -19.14
C VAL A 217 14.97 6.42 -19.30
N ARG A 218 15.84 5.44 -19.53
CA ARG A 218 15.52 4.01 -19.55
C ARG A 218 16.22 3.33 -18.39
N ILE A 219 15.49 2.47 -17.70
CA ILE A 219 16.03 1.68 -16.59
C ILE A 219 15.52 0.26 -16.63
N THR A 220 16.31 -0.69 -16.14
CA THR A 220 15.83 -2.00 -15.68
C THR A 220 15.81 -1.99 -14.16
N VAL A 221 14.71 -2.41 -13.58
CA VAL A 221 14.52 -2.41 -12.12
C VAL A 221 15.13 -3.67 -11.53
N GLU A 222 16.17 -3.51 -10.73
CA GLU A 222 16.84 -4.58 -10.01
C GLU A 222 16.60 -4.45 -8.52
N ASP A 223 16.58 -5.55 -7.77
CA ASP A 223 16.30 -5.54 -6.32
C ASP A 223 17.33 -4.66 -5.58
N ASN A 224 18.62 -4.84 -5.86
CA ASN A 224 19.70 -4.07 -5.28
C ASN A 224 20.13 -2.85 -6.13
N GLY A 225 19.36 -2.52 -7.18
CA GLY A 225 19.64 -1.41 -8.09
C GLY A 225 19.24 -0.04 -7.52
N ILE A 226 19.10 0.94 -8.45
CA ILE A 226 18.76 2.33 -8.12
C ILE A 226 17.44 2.49 -7.36
N ASN A 227 17.40 3.44 -6.44
CA ASN A 227 16.18 3.88 -5.73
C ASN A 227 15.69 5.25 -6.20
N GLU A 228 16.39 5.88 -7.12
CA GLU A 228 16.09 7.21 -7.63
C GLU A 228 16.30 7.28 -9.15
N ILE A 229 15.39 7.96 -9.84
CA ILE A 229 15.49 8.31 -11.27
C ILE A 229 15.54 9.82 -11.35
N VAL A 230 16.54 10.34 -12.04
CA VAL A 230 16.71 11.77 -12.27
C VAL A 230 16.41 12.07 -13.73
N LEU A 231 15.34 12.85 -13.99
CA LEU A 231 15.06 13.44 -15.29
C LEU A 231 15.84 14.73 -15.39
N SER A 232 16.84 14.82 -16.27
CA SER A 232 17.67 16.02 -16.49
C SER A 232 17.67 16.45 -17.94
N ASN A 233 17.81 17.73 -18.19
CA ASN A 233 18.07 18.34 -19.50
C ASN A 233 19.56 18.27 -19.88
#